data_c540c9fdd6686e18fe7d335e2efb8895
#
_entry.id   c540c9fdd6686e18fe7d335e2efb8895
#
_cell.length_a   1.000
_cell.length_b   1.000
_cell.length_c   1.000
_cell.angle_alpha   90.00
_cell.angle_beta   90.00
_cell.angle_gamma   90.00
#
_symmetry.space_group_name_H-M   'P 1'
#
loop_
_entity.id
_entity.type
_entity.pdbx_description
1 polymer ?
#
loop_
_entity_poly.entity_id
_entity_poly.type
_entity_poly.pdbx_seq_one_letter_code
_entity_poly.pdbx_strand_id
1 'polypeptide(L)'
;MLTMGLSIVSLARFQFAMTTVFHFFFVPFSIGMGFLVAIMETIYAVKKDKVYLDMAKFWGKIFLLSFAVGIVTGIIQEFQFGMNWSEYSRFMGDVFGAPLAIEALLAFFIESVFIGIWMFTWDRFKPGVHAFMIWMTSIGTMLSAIWILAANSFMQHPTGFRINNATGRIQLTDFGAVVANPQLWKVFPHVILAAFMTAGVVIAGMSAWGLLRKKSGENHFFKTSLRFGLWASLIFALASAGAGDLQTQQIIKDQPMKFAATEGIYEDTKDPAPWTVVELIDSKNHTASGKIELPGVLSLLAYHKLSGSVKGMNTINKELHAKYDKKFGKDMNYYVPPKTLFWSFRVMTGIDALIMLVAFVGLIFSRKKKDTIESHKWMLVVLGICLWVPFIANSAGWFITEFGRYPWIVYGLFTIADAVSPTSTVGTLLFSNIVYFLLFTLLGGVMIWYCRQTLHHGPYFEEADAKQNVDPFAKEAFGQ
;
A
#
# COMPACT_ATOMS: atom_id res chain seq x y z
N MET A 1 -13.97 32.52 14.71
CA MET A 1 -13.37 31.99 15.95
C MET A 1 -12.82 30.57 15.88
N LEU A 2 -13.03 29.82 14.80
CA LEU A 2 -12.53 28.43 14.60
C LEU A 2 -11.15 28.32 13.94
N THR A 3 -10.49 29.44 13.62
CA THR A 3 -9.21 29.46 12.87
C THR A 3 -7.96 29.69 13.72
N MET A 4 -8.12 29.90 15.04
CA MET A 4 -6.99 30.10 15.95
C MET A 4 -6.29 28.78 16.25
N GLY A 5 -5.32 28.39 15.39
CA GLY A 5 -4.46 27.22 15.55
C GLY A 5 -4.25 26.37 14.29
N LEU A 6 -4.99 26.61 13.20
CA LEU A 6 -4.85 25.86 11.95
C LEU A 6 -3.86 26.59 11.01
N SER A 7 -2.65 26.04 10.85
CA SER A 7 -1.70 26.55 9.86
C SER A 7 -1.98 25.99 8.47
N ILE A 8 -1.68 26.79 7.42
CA ILE A 8 -1.76 26.35 6.01
C ILE A 8 -0.97 25.06 5.81
N VAL A 9 0.25 24.97 6.34
CA VAL A 9 1.12 23.78 6.25
C VAL A 9 0.45 22.55 6.89
N SER A 10 -0.16 22.71 8.07
CA SER A 10 -0.84 21.59 8.76
C SER A 10 -2.04 21.09 7.99
N LEU A 11 -2.84 21.99 7.40
CA LEU A 11 -4.01 21.62 6.59
C LEU A 11 -3.61 20.96 5.26
N ALA A 12 -2.58 21.48 4.57
CA ALA A 12 -2.05 20.89 3.35
C ALA A 12 -1.48 19.48 3.62
N ARG A 13 -0.75 19.30 4.72
CA ARG A 13 -0.23 18.00 5.17
C ARG A 13 -1.37 17.02 5.50
N PHE A 14 -2.37 17.48 6.24
CA PHE A 14 -3.54 16.65 6.57
C PHE A 14 -4.25 16.19 5.30
N GLN A 15 -4.46 17.11 4.33
CA GLN A 15 -5.09 16.78 3.06
C GLN A 15 -4.30 15.70 2.29
N PHE A 16 -2.99 15.87 2.18
CA PHE A 16 -2.13 14.91 1.50
C PHE A 16 -2.15 13.54 2.20
N ALA A 17 -2.03 13.52 3.52
CA ALA A 17 -2.10 12.27 4.29
C ALA A 17 -3.46 11.57 4.15
N MET A 18 -4.56 12.33 4.21
CA MET A 18 -5.91 11.80 4.02
C MET A 18 -6.09 11.19 2.62
N THR A 19 -5.73 11.92 1.57
CA THR A 19 -5.85 11.42 0.19
C THR A 19 -4.95 10.23 -0.07
N THR A 20 -3.74 10.20 0.47
CA THR A 20 -2.83 9.05 0.39
C THR A 20 -3.42 7.83 1.08
N VAL A 21 -3.96 7.96 2.30
CA VAL A 21 -4.60 6.84 3.02
C VAL A 21 -5.76 6.28 2.22
N PHE A 22 -6.67 7.13 1.72
CA PHE A 22 -7.79 6.67 0.91
C PHE A 22 -7.34 6.01 -0.41
N HIS A 23 -6.37 6.58 -1.11
CA HIS A 23 -5.81 5.98 -2.32
C HIS A 23 -5.19 4.61 -2.04
N PHE A 24 -4.49 4.46 -0.92
CA PHE A 24 -3.88 3.21 -0.48
C PHE A 24 -4.86 2.15 0.05
N PHE A 25 -6.14 2.45 0.19
CA PHE A 25 -7.15 1.41 0.31
C PHE A 25 -7.38 0.67 -1.01
N PHE A 26 -7.24 1.34 -2.14
CA PHE A 26 -7.57 0.77 -3.45
C PHE A 26 -6.35 0.23 -4.19
N VAL A 27 -5.23 0.94 -4.17
CA VAL A 27 -4.07 0.62 -5.01
C VAL A 27 -3.40 -0.71 -4.65
N PRO A 28 -2.99 -0.99 -3.41
CA PRO A 28 -2.41 -2.29 -3.07
C PRO A 28 -3.40 -3.42 -3.33
N PHE A 29 -4.68 -3.19 -3.05
CA PHE A 29 -5.72 -4.17 -3.30
C PHE A 29 -5.89 -4.45 -4.80
N SER A 30 -5.92 -3.42 -5.67
CA SER A 30 -6.03 -3.58 -7.12
C SER A 30 -4.81 -4.28 -7.71
N ILE A 31 -3.59 -3.87 -7.34
CA ILE A 31 -2.35 -4.52 -7.79
C ILE A 31 -2.37 -6.01 -7.40
N GLY A 32 -2.65 -6.30 -6.13
CA GLY A 32 -2.67 -7.67 -5.63
C GLY A 32 -3.78 -8.51 -6.26
N MET A 33 -4.97 -7.94 -6.42
CA MET A 33 -6.11 -8.65 -6.99
C MET A 33 -5.90 -8.96 -8.46
N GLY A 34 -5.38 -8.01 -9.27
CA GLY A 34 -5.04 -8.24 -10.67
C GLY A 34 -4.05 -9.39 -10.85
N PHE A 35 -3.02 -9.43 -10.01
CA PHE A 35 -2.02 -10.51 -10.00
C PHE A 35 -2.63 -11.87 -9.61
N LEU A 36 -3.44 -11.93 -8.56
CA LEU A 36 -4.05 -13.18 -8.11
C LEU A 36 -5.13 -13.69 -9.09
N VAL A 37 -5.88 -12.79 -9.73
CA VAL A 37 -6.82 -13.16 -10.80
C VAL A 37 -6.07 -13.72 -12.01
N ALA A 38 -4.93 -13.13 -12.39
CA ALA A 38 -4.08 -13.66 -13.46
C ALA A 38 -3.57 -15.08 -13.15
N ILE A 39 -3.22 -15.37 -11.90
CA ILE A 39 -2.86 -16.74 -11.46
C ILE A 39 -4.07 -17.67 -11.57
N MET A 40 -5.26 -17.28 -11.09
CA MET A 40 -6.48 -18.09 -11.16
C MET A 40 -6.79 -18.46 -12.61
N GLU A 41 -6.75 -17.51 -13.51
CA GLU A 41 -7.03 -17.72 -14.92
C GLU A 41 -5.96 -18.57 -15.61
N THR A 42 -4.69 -18.42 -15.23
CA THR A 42 -3.60 -19.30 -15.70
C THR A 42 -3.82 -20.74 -15.26
N ILE A 43 -4.24 -20.96 -14.01
CA ILE A 43 -4.57 -22.30 -13.51
C ILE A 43 -5.72 -22.90 -14.33
N TYR A 44 -6.76 -22.12 -14.62
CA TYR A 44 -7.85 -22.55 -15.52
C TYR A 44 -7.34 -22.86 -16.92
N ALA A 45 -6.50 -22.01 -17.50
CA ALA A 45 -5.98 -22.21 -18.85
C ALA A 45 -5.20 -23.54 -18.99
N VAL A 46 -4.47 -23.93 -17.92
CA VAL A 46 -3.67 -25.17 -17.88
C VAL A 46 -4.51 -26.40 -17.47
N LYS A 47 -5.26 -26.31 -16.36
CA LYS A 47 -5.96 -27.46 -15.76
C LYS A 47 -7.37 -27.69 -16.28
N LYS A 48 -7.99 -26.69 -16.93
CA LYS A 48 -9.40 -26.68 -17.39
C LYS A 48 -10.42 -26.90 -16.26
N ASP A 49 -10.04 -26.65 -15.01
CA ASP A 49 -10.93 -26.75 -13.87
C ASP A 49 -11.79 -25.48 -13.78
N LYS A 50 -13.10 -25.63 -14.00
CA LYS A 50 -14.07 -24.53 -14.06
C LYS A 50 -14.11 -23.68 -12.80
N VAL A 51 -13.80 -24.25 -11.63
CA VAL A 51 -13.83 -23.45 -10.39
C VAL A 51 -12.86 -22.27 -10.45
N TYR A 52 -11.72 -22.42 -11.13
CA TYR A 52 -10.76 -21.31 -11.30
C TYR A 52 -11.22 -20.28 -12.33
N LEU A 53 -12.00 -20.66 -13.32
CA LEU A 53 -12.67 -19.72 -14.22
C LEU A 53 -13.70 -18.88 -13.45
N ASP A 54 -14.53 -19.55 -12.64
CA ASP A 54 -15.55 -18.90 -11.84
C ASP A 54 -14.90 -17.94 -10.82
N MET A 55 -13.77 -18.36 -10.22
CA MET A 55 -12.97 -17.52 -9.34
C MET A 55 -12.42 -16.30 -10.09
N ALA A 56 -11.85 -16.45 -11.29
CA ALA A 56 -11.32 -15.34 -12.06
C ALA A 56 -12.43 -14.33 -12.42
N LYS A 57 -13.62 -14.82 -12.82
CA LYS A 57 -14.78 -13.97 -13.11
C LYS A 57 -15.29 -13.25 -11.86
N PHE A 58 -15.47 -13.94 -10.74
CA PHE A 58 -16.00 -13.39 -9.51
C PHE A 58 -15.07 -12.34 -8.89
N TRP A 59 -13.80 -12.69 -8.69
CA TRP A 59 -12.81 -11.80 -8.12
C TRP A 59 -12.41 -10.69 -9.09
N GLY A 60 -12.48 -10.97 -10.39
CA GLY A 60 -12.27 -9.99 -11.45
C GLY A 60 -13.25 -8.82 -11.42
N LYS A 61 -14.53 -9.05 -11.08
CA LYS A 61 -15.52 -7.97 -10.91
C LYS A 61 -15.14 -7.02 -9.78
N ILE A 62 -14.67 -7.57 -8.66
CA ILE A 62 -14.21 -6.79 -7.51
C ILE A 62 -12.92 -6.03 -7.86
N PHE A 63 -12.01 -6.68 -8.59
CA PHE A 63 -10.81 -6.04 -9.13
C PHE A 63 -11.14 -4.83 -10.01
N LEU A 64 -12.06 -4.97 -10.97
CA LEU A 64 -12.43 -3.89 -11.91
C LEU A 64 -12.95 -2.66 -11.19
N LEU A 65 -13.81 -2.83 -10.19
CA LEU A 65 -14.32 -1.69 -9.43
C LEU A 65 -13.22 -1.04 -8.60
N SER A 66 -12.41 -1.83 -7.90
CA SER A 66 -11.28 -1.31 -7.12
C SER A 66 -10.29 -0.56 -8.00
N PHE A 67 -9.99 -1.09 -9.17
CA PHE A 67 -9.13 -0.45 -10.16
C PHE A 67 -9.70 0.91 -10.63
N ALA A 68 -10.98 0.97 -10.98
CA ALA A 68 -11.63 2.21 -11.40
C ALA A 68 -11.60 3.29 -10.29
N VAL A 69 -11.90 2.91 -9.04
CA VAL A 69 -11.82 3.83 -7.88
C VAL A 69 -10.37 4.22 -7.61
N GLY A 70 -9.43 3.29 -7.77
CA GLY A 70 -7.98 3.55 -7.65
C GLY A 70 -7.51 4.64 -8.61
N ILE A 71 -7.93 4.60 -9.88
CA ILE A 71 -7.63 5.65 -10.87
C ILE A 71 -8.14 7.01 -10.42
N VAL A 72 -9.42 7.10 -10.01
CA VAL A 72 -10.01 8.39 -9.57
C VAL A 72 -9.24 8.98 -8.39
N THR A 73 -8.94 8.15 -7.39
CA THR A 73 -8.21 8.60 -6.20
C THR A 73 -6.76 8.96 -6.52
N GLY A 74 -6.12 8.29 -7.49
CA GLY A 74 -4.76 8.59 -7.97
C GLY A 74 -4.68 9.93 -8.68
N ILE A 75 -5.59 10.21 -9.61
CA ILE A 75 -5.67 11.49 -10.32
C ILE A 75 -5.82 12.64 -9.32
N ILE A 76 -6.68 12.49 -8.29
CA ILE A 76 -6.85 13.51 -7.24
C ILE A 76 -5.55 13.70 -6.46
N GLN A 77 -4.81 12.62 -6.20
CA GLN A 77 -3.51 12.69 -5.51
C GLN A 77 -2.48 13.48 -6.32
N GLU A 78 -2.41 13.27 -7.63
CA GLU A 78 -1.52 14.00 -8.52
C GLU A 78 -1.86 15.49 -8.63
N PHE A 79 -3.14 15.84 -8.72
CA PHE A 79 -3.56 17.24 -8.77
C PHE A 79 -3.11 18.06 -7.55
N GLN A 80 -2.91 17.43 -6.40
CA GLN A 80 -2.43 18.14 -5.21
C GLN A 80 -1.03 18.72 -5.38
N PHE A 81 -0.19 18.14 -6.24
CA PHE A 81 1.15 18.67 -6.52
C PHE A 81 1.09 20.06 -7.17
N GLY A 82 0.12 20.30 -8.05
CA GLY A 82 -0.10 21.62 -8.65
C GLY A 82 -0.91 22.59 -7.77
N MET A 83 -1.79 22.07 -6.91
CA MET A 83 -2.69 22.89 -6.09
C MET A 83 -2.01 23.35 -4.79
N ASN A 84 -1.75 22.42 -3.90
CA ASN A 84 -1.31 22.74 -2.53
C ASN A 84 0.21 22.71 -2.37
N TRP A 85 0.93 22.09 -3.31
CA TRP A 85 2.35 21.83 -3.27
C TRP A 85 3.10 22.39 -4.49
N SER A 86 2.67 23.57 -5.01
CA SER A 86 3.22 24.12 -6.24
C SER A 86 4.71 24.49 -6.14
N GLU A 87 5.21 24.90 -4.96
CA GLU A 87 6.63 25.16 -4.78
C GLU A 87 7.46 23.85 -4.83
N TYR A 88 6.91 22.74 -4.27
CA TYR A 88 7.50 21.43 -4.47
C TYR A 88 7.55 21.06 -5.95
N SER A 89 6.45 21.20 -6.68
CA SER A 89 6.39 20.90 -8.11
C SER A 89 7.35 21.77 -8.93
N ARG A 90 7.51 23.03 -8.55
CA ARG A 90 8.48 23.95 -9.15
C ARG A 90 9.91 23.52 -8.88
N PHE A 91 10.21 23.09 -7.64
CA PHE A 91 11.54 22.64 -7.23
C PHE A 91 11.93 21.33 -7.91
N MET A 92 11.00 20.37 -8.00
CA MET A 92 11.21 18.99 -8.43
C MET A 92 10.89 18.73 -9.90
N GLY A 93 10.31 19.71 -10.64
CA GLY A 93 9.67 19.49 -11.94
C GLY A 93 10.51 18.71 -12.96
N ASP A 94 11.81 18.96 -12.98
CA ASP A 94 12.72 18.32 -13.93
C ASP A 94 12.94 16.83 -13.62
N VAL A 95 12.99 16.45 -12.34
CA VAL A 95 13.19 15.06 -11.89
C VAL A 95 11.88 14.31 -11.81
N PHE A 96 10.80 14.98 -11.36
CA PHE A 96 9.51 14.36 -11.09
C PHE A 96 8.71 14.13 -12.38
N GLY A 97 8.86 15.03 -13.37
CA GLY A 97 8.09 14.98 -14.61
C GLY A 97 8.37 13.76 -15.47
N ALA A 98 9.61 13.29 -15.54
CA ALA A 98 9.98 12.14 -16.36
C ALA A 98 9.35 10.82 -15.87
N PRO A 99 9.45 10.42 -14.60
CA PRO A 99 8.74 9.24 -14.08
C PRO A 99 7.24 9.29 -14.29
N LEU A 100 6.58 10.42 -13.98
CA LEU A 100 5.13 10.57 -14.16
C LEU A 100 4.70 10.51 -15.63
N ALA A 101 5.49 11.11 -16.54
CA ALA A 101 5.19 11.04 -17.97
C ALA A 101 5.30 9.60 -18.49
N ILE A 102 6.30 8.83 -18.05
CA ILE A 102 6.45 7.43 -18.44
C ILE A 102 5.33 6.58 -17.82
N GLU A 103 4.93 6.84 -16.59
CA GLU A 103 3.79 6.20 -15.96
C GLU A 103 2.52 6.39 -16.79
N ALA A 104 2.19 7.63 -17.14
CA ALA A 104 1.00 7.94 -17.91
C ALA A 104 1.05 7.35 -19.33
N LEU A 105 2.17 7.47 -20.03
CA LEU A 105 2.29 7.07 -21.43
C LEU A 105 2.50 5.56 -21.62
N LEU A 106 3.17 4.88 -20.70
CA LEU A 106 3.49 3.47 -20.84
C LEU A 106 2.64 2.58 -19.94
N ALA A 107 2.70 2.80 -18.61
CA ALA A 107 2.05 1.91 -17.67
C ALA A 107 0.52 2.00 -17.78
N PHE A 108 -0.03 3.20 -17.69
CA PHE A 108 -1.49 3.42 -17.78
C PHE A 108 -2.06 3.04 -19.15
N PHE A 109 -1.29 3.23 -20.25
CA PHE A 109 -1.71 2.77 -21.56
C PHE A 109 -1.81 1.24 -21.62
N ILE A 110 -0.81 0.52 -21.09
CA ILE A 110 -0.85 -0.95 -21.00
C ILE A 110 -2.05 -1.38 -20.16
N GLU A 111 -2.23 -0.80 -18.98
CA GLU A 111 -3.36 -1.12 -18.09
C GLU A 111 -4.70 -0.94 -18.79
N SER A 112 -4.96 0.23 -19.35
CA SER A 112 -6.26 0.58 -19.93
C SER A 112 -6.61 -0.25 -21.17
N VAL A 113 -5.64 -0.52 -22.02
CA VAL A 113 -5.84 -1.34 -23.23
C VAL A 113 -6.13 -2.80 -22.84
N PHE A 114 -5.28 -3.39 -22.02
CA PHE A 114 -5.39 -4.81 -21.73
C PHE A 114 -6.55 -5.15 -20.77
N ILE A 115 -6.89 -4.27 -19.83
CA ILE A 115 -8.06 -4.47 -18.98
C ILE A 115 -9.36 -4.38 -19.81
N GLY A 116 -9.42 -3.47 -20.78
CA GLY A 116 -10.55 -3.37 -21.71
C GLY A 116 -10.71 -4.62 -22.56
N ILE A 117 -9.62 -5.11 -23.15
CA ILE A 117 -9.64 -6.36 -23.92
C ILE A 117 -10.06 -7.52 -23.01
N TRP A 118 -9.46 -7.69 -21.84
CA TRP A 118 -9.78 -8.75 -20.90
C TRP A 118 -11.25 -8.74 -20.49
N MET A 119 -11.82 -7.56 -20.19
CA MET A 119 -13.19 -7.44 -19.73
C MET A 119 -14.23 -7.87 -20.79
N PHE A 120 -13.98 -7.57 -22.08
CA PHE A 120 -14.97 -7.77 -23.15
C PHE A 120 -14.76 -9.01 -24.04
N THR A 121 -13.80 -9.89 -23.70
CA THR A 121 -13.41 -10.98 -24.63
C THR A 121 -13.41 -12.39 -24.01
N TRP A 122 -14.13 -12.60 -22.91
CA TRP A 122 -14.23 -13.88 -22.20
C TRP A 122 -14.55 -15.08 -23.09
N ASP A 123 -15.43 -14.88 -24.06
CA ASP A 123 -15.90 -15.95 -24.95
C ASP A 123 -15.26 -15.89 -26.36
N ARG A 124 -14.32 -14.94 -26.57
CA ARG A 124 -13.72 -14.72 -27.90
C ARG A 124 -12.33 -15.32 -28.05
N PHE A 125 -11.58 -15.39 -26.97
CA PHE A 125 -10.19 -15.89 -27.00
C PHE A 125 -10.03 -17.25 -26.34
N LYS A 126 -9.00 -17.99 -26.79
CA LYS A 126 -8.56 -19.19 -26.07
C LYS A 126 -8.12 -18.81 -24.66
N PRO A 127 -8.35 -19.69 -23.64
CA PRO A 127 -8.06 -19.36 -22.24
C PRO A 127 -6.63 -18.84 -21.97
N GLY A 128 -5.61 -19.38 -22.65
CA GLY A 128 -4.23 -18.91 -22.48
C GLY A 128 -3.99 -17.49 -23.02
N VAL A 129 -4.63 -17.12 -24.14
CA VAL A 129 -4.55 -15.79 -24.71
C VAL A 129 -5.30 -14.78 -23.83
N HIS A 130 -6.46 -15.20 -23.30
CA HIS A 130 -7.24 -14.37 -22.39
C HIS A 130 -6.48 -14.15 -21.06
N ALA A 131 -5.87 -15.18 -20.50
CA ALA A 131 -5.01 -15.07 -19.33
C ALA A 131 -3.80 -14.11 -19.58
N PHE A 132 -3.24 -14.08 -20.79
CA PHE A 132 -2.19 -13.12 -21.14
C PHE A 132 -2.66 -11.67 -21.02
N MET A 133 -3.93 -11.35 -21.32
CA MET A 133 -4.45 -9.98 -21.21
C MET A 133 -4.46 -9.50 -19.75
N ILE A 134 -4.92 -10.32 -18.80
CA ILE A 134 -4.90 -9.96 -17.39
C ILE A 134 -3.46 -9.91 -16.81
N TRP A 135 -2.53 -10.74 -17.32
CA TRP A 135 -1.11 -10.62 -16.98
C TRP A 135 -0.53 -9.29 -17.44
N MET A 136 -0.85 -8.84 -18.66
CA MET A 136 -0.41 -7.54 -19.15
C MET A 136 -0.97 -6.38 -18.32
N THR A 137 -2.25 -6.46 -17.93
CA THR A 137 -2.84 -5.49 -16.97
C THR A 137 -2.09 -5.48 -15.64
N SER A 138 -1.83 -6.66 -15.06
CA SER A 138 -1.11 -6.79 -13.80
C SER A 138 0.33 -6.26 -13.88
N ILE A 139 1.03 -6.51 -14.99
CA ILE A 139 2.36 -5.94 -15.24
C ILE A 139 2.29 -4.42 -15.36
N GLY A 140 1.27 -3.89 -16.05
CA GLY A 140 1.03 -2.45 -16.15
C GLY A 140 0.91 -1.80 -14.78
N THR A 141 0.06 -2.35 -13.88
CA THR A 141 -0.11 -1.83 -12.51
C THR A 141 1.19 -1.88 -11.69
N MET A 142 2.02 -2.89 -11.88
CA MET A 142 3.34 -2.96 -11.22
C MET A 142 4.33 -1.96 -11.83
N LEU A 143 4.29 -1.72 -13.14
CA LEU A 143 5.10 -0.69 -13.79
C LEU A 143 4.71 0.72 -13.32
N SER A 144 3.41 1.00 -13.17
CA SER A 144 2.93 2.25 -12.56
C SER A 144 3.52 2.43 -11.16
N ALA A 145 3.47 1.39 -10.33
CA ALA A 145 4.07 1.41 -9.00
C ALA A 145 5.58 1.68 -9.01
N ILE A 146 6.34 1.17 -9.99
CA ILE A 146 7.79 1.47 -10.13
C ILE A 146 8.00 2.97 -10.33
N TRP A 147 7.25 3.61 -11.21
CA TRP A 147 7.48 5.02 -11.56
C TRP A 147 7.14 5.97 -10.42
N ILE A 148 6.00 5.77 -9.75
CA ILE A 148 5.65 6.59 -8.60
C ILE A 148 6.59 6.34 -7.41
N LEU A 149 7.04 5.10 -7.19
CA LEU A 149 8.03 4.78 -6.17
C LEU A 149 9.43 5.29 -6.52
N ALA A 150 9.79 5.42 -7.81
CA ALA A 150 11.04 6.07 -8.22
C ALA A 150 11.05 7.54 -7.81
N ALA A 151 9.94 8.25 -8.04
CA ALA A 151 9.78 9.63 -7.59
C ALA A 151 9.83 9.75 -6.05
N ASN A 152 9.13 8.89 -5.32
CA ASN A 152 9.17 8.85 -3.84
C ASN A 152 10.56 8.48 -3.32
N SER A 153 11.23 7.52 -3.95
CA SER A 153 12.58 7.10 -3.55
C SER A 153 13.61 8.22 -3.74
N PHE A 154 13.46 9.03 -4.79
CA PHE A 154 14.27 10.25 -4.94
C PHE A 154 14.04 11.22 -3.77
N MET A 155 12.80 11.42 -3.34
CA MET A 155 12.51 12.28 -2.19
C MET A 155 13.14 11.75 -0.90
N GLN A 156 13.29 10.44 -0.74
CA GLN A 156 13.90 9.78 0.42
C GLN A 156 15.44 9.77 0.35
N HIS A 157 15.99 9.55 -0.84
CA HIS A 157 17.42 9.44 -1.13
C HIS A 157 17.73 10.08 -2.50
N PRO A 158 17.96 11.41 -2.55
CA PRO A 158 18.19 12.11 -3.82
C PRO A 158 19.46 11.66 -4.54
N THR A 159 19.35 11.28 -5.82
CA THR A 159 20.45 10.82 -6.69
C THR A 159 20.29 11.37 -8.11
N GLY A 160 21.41 11.50 -8.87
CA GLY A 160 21.37 11.85 -10.30
C GLY A 160 20.91 13.29 -10.60
N PHE A 161 21.17 14.24 -9.71
CA PHE A 161 20.72 15.62 -9.83
C PHE A 161 21.84 16.64 -9.59
N ARG A 162 21.58 17.88 -9.99
CA ARG A 162 22.30 19.07 -9.52
C ARG A 162 21.31 20.18 -9.17
N ILE A 163 21.72 21.09 -8.31
CA ILE A 163 20.96 22.31 -8.04
C ILE A 163 21.40 23.39 -9.01
N ASN A 164 20.47 23.99 -9.73
CA ASN A 164 20.73 25.16 -10.56
C ASN A 164 20.78 26.40 -9.66
N ASN A 165 21.96 26.96 -9.48
CA ASN A 165 22.19 28.10 -8.58
C ASN A 165 21.44 29.37 -9.03
N ALA A 166 21.11 29.53 -10.31
CA ALA A 166 20.39 30.69 -10.81
C ALA A 166 18.87 30.64 -10.50
N THR A 167 18.31 29.43 -10.47
CA THR A 167 16.85 29.23 -10.27
C THR A 167 16.50 28.62 -8.93
N GLY A 168 17.46 28.07 -8.20
CA GLY A 168 17.26 27.32 -6.97
C GLY A 168 16.58 25.95 -7.16
N ARG A 169 16.38 25.51 -8.41
CA ARG A 169 15.66 24.27 -8.76
C ARG A 169 16.61 23.09 -8.95
N ILE A 170 16.08 21.90 -8.73
CA ILE A 170 16.76 20.65 -9.11
C ILE A 170 16.73 20.51 -10.63
N GLN A 171 17.87 20.10 -11.19
CA GLN A 171 17.98 19.65 -12.57
C GLN A 171 18.39 18.18 -12.61
N LEU A 172 17.70 17.41 -13.41
CA LEU A 172 18.05 16.02 -13.67
C LEU A 172 19.36 15.96 -14.49
N THR A 173 20.36 15.26 -13.98
CA THR A 173 21.65 15.06 -14.68
C THR A 173 21.86 13.62 -15.12
N ASP A 174 21.25 12.68 -14.43
CA ASP A 174 21.34 11.26 -14.72
C ASP A 174 20.04 10.54 -14.37
N PHE A 175 19.21 10.28 -15.38
CA PHE A 175 17.97 9.54 -15.22
C PHE A 175 18.21 8.07 -14.80
N GLY A 176 19.31 7.47 -15.29
CA GLY A 176 19.70 6.11 -14.92
C GLY A 176 19.94 5.99 -13.41
N ALA A 177 20.57 7.00 -12.78
CA ALA A 177 20.79 7.03 -11.34
C ALA A 177 19.47 7.16 -10.54
N VAL A 178 18.45 7.83 -11.09
CA VAL A 178 17.12 7.88 -10.46
C VAL A 178 16.43 6.52 -10.49
N VAL A 179 16.48 5.82 -11.63
CA VAL A 179 15.91 4.47 -11.76
C VAL A 179 16.73 3.43 -10.99
N ALA A 180 18.03 3.57 -10.93
CA ALA A 180 18.92 2.68 -10.17
C ALA A 180 18.99 3.02 -8.67
N ASN A 181 18.15 3.95 -8.18
CA ASN A 181 18.15 4.36 -6.79
C ASN A 181 18.02 3.16 -5.83
N PRO A 182 18.97 2.96 -4.88
CA PRO A 182 18.93 1.83 -3.97
C PRO A 182 17.63 1.75 -3.14
N GLN A 183 17.07 2.89 -2.78
CA GLN A 183 15.80 2.96 -2.04
C GLN A 183 14.64 2.40 -2.87
N LEU A 184 14.57 2.68 -4.18
CA LEU A 184 13.54 2.16 -5.06
C LEU A 184 13.50 0.62 -5.04
N TRP A 185 14.66 -0.01 -5.24
CA TRP A 185 14.74 -1.47 -5.35
C TRP A 185 14.66 -2.20 -4.01
N LYS A 186 14.52 -1.47 -2.90
CA LYS A 186 14.17 -2.02 -1.59
C LYS A 186 12.69 -1.81 -1.26
N VAL A 187 12.15 -0.63 -1.57
CA VAL A 187 10.75 -0.33 -1.28
C VAL A 187 9.79 -1.02 -2.25
N PHE A 188 10.12 -1.11 -3.54
CA PHE A 188 9.23 -1.70 -4.55
C PHE A 188 8.84 -3.16 -4.24
N PRO A 189 9.77 -4.09 -3.98
CA PRO A 189 9.41 -5.46 -3.61
C PRO A 189 8.53 -5.52 -2.35
N HIS A 190 8.85 -4.73 -1.33
CA HIS A 190 8.06 -4.70 -0.10
C HIS A 190 6.61 -4.26 -0.36
N VAL A 191 6.41 -3.18 -1.10
CA VAL A 191 5.07 -2.66 -1.44
C VAL A 191 4.27 -3.65 -2.29
N ILE A 192 4.89 -4.27 -3.29
CA ILE A 192 4.21 -5.23 -4.17
C ILE A 192 3.84 -6.52 -3.44
N LEU A 193 4.73 -7.04 -2.60
CA LEU A 193 4.45 -8.24 -1.82
C LEU A 193 3.36 -7.99 -0.76
N ALA A 194 3.35 -6.81 -0.14
CA ALA A 194 2.27 -6.37 0.75
C ALA A 194 0.93 -6.22 0.00
N ALA A 195 0.94 -5.77 -1.26
CA ALA A 195 -0.24 -5.71 -2.11
C ALA A 195 -0.80 -7.11 -2.42
N PHE A 196 0.06 -8.07 -2.77
CA PHE A 196 -0.35 -9.46 -3.00
C PHE A 196 -0.89 -10.12 -1.73
N MET A 197 -0.25 -9.88 -0.59
CA MET A 197 -0.74 -10.31 0.73
C MET A 197 -2.13 -9.72 1.00
N THR A 198 -2.31 -8.42 0.79
CA THR A 198 -3.60 -7.71 1.01
C THR A 198 -4.73 -8.38 0.22
N ALA A 199 -4.54 -8.62 -1.07
CA ALA A 199 -5.52 -9.29 -1.91
C ALA A 199 -5.79 -10.73 -1.44
N GLY A 200 -4.77 -11.47 -1.04
CA GLY A 200 -4.91 -12.82 -0.48
C GLY A 200 -5.79 -12.85 0.77
N VAL A 201 -5.55 -11.91 1.71
CA VAL A 201 -6.34 -11.77 2.95
C VAL A 201 -7.79 -11.41 2.65
N VAL A 202 -8.02 -10.50 1.70
CA VAL A 202 -9.39 -10.12 1.32
C VAL A 202 -10.12 -11.29 0.65
N ILE A 203 -9.49 -12.04 -0.25
CA ILE A 203 -10.06 -13.23 -0.85
C ILE A 203 -10.42 -14.27 0.24
N ALA A 204 -9.51 -14.51 1.18
CA ALA A 204 -9.77 -15.45 2.29
C ALA A 204 -10.91 -14.98 3.19
N GLY A 205 -10.91 -13.70 3.59
CA GLY A 205 -11.93 -13.13 4.46
C GLY A 205 -13.33 -13.08 3.84
N MET A 206 -13.44 -12.64 2.58
CA MET A 206 -14.72 -12.66 1.87
C MET A 206 -15.21 -14.10 1.61
N SER A 207 -14.31 -15.03 1.30
CA SER A 207 -14.67 -16.43 1.16
C SER A 207 -15.17 -17.03 2.48
N ALA A 208 -14.57 -16.64 3.61
CA ALA A 208 -15.04 -17.02 4.94
C ALA A 208 -16.47 -16.53 5.21
N TRP A 209 -16.78 -15.27 4.87
CA TRP A 209 -18.16 -14.76 4.93
C TRP A 209 -19.11 -15.48 4.00
N GLY A 210 -18.65 -15.88 2.77
CA GLY A 210 -19.42 -16.72 1.86
C GLY A 210 -19.80 -18.06 2.47
N LEU A 211 -18.84 -18.74 3.13
CA LEU A 211 -19.09 -20.03 3.82
C LEU A 211 -20.02 -19.87 5.05
N LEU A 212 -19.94 -18.77 5.78
CA LEU A 212 -20.84 -18.51 6.90
C LEU A 212 -22.30 -18.33 6.48
N ARG A 213 -22.55 -17.83 5.26
CA ARG A 213 -23.92 -17.70 4.70
C ARG A 213 -24.59 -19.01 4.37
N LYS A 214 -23.84 -20.09 4.24
CA LYS A 214 -24.34 -21.46 3.97
C LYS A 214 -25.28 -21.58 2.77
N LYS A 215 -25.05 -20.84 1.69
CA LYS A 215 -25.86 -20.94 0.49
C LYS A 215 -25.52 -22.24 -0.27
N SER A 216 -26.55 -23.01 -0.59
CA SER A 216 -26.39 -24.31 -1.25
C SER A 216 -25.69 -24.15 -2.61
N GLY A 217 -24.78 -25.09 -2.91
CA GLY A 217 -24.03 -25.11 -4.18
C GLY A 217 -22.79 -24.24 -4.25
N GLU A 218 -22.59 -23.27 -3.33
CA GLU A 218 -21.46 -22.33 -3.38
C GLU A 218 -20.25 -22.79 -2.54
N ASN A 219 -20.40 -23.80 -1.69
CA ASN A 219 -19.36 -24.22 -0.74
C ASN A 219 -18.04 -24.61 -1.40
N HIS A 220 -18.07 -25.31 -2.52
CA HIS A 220 -16.85 -25.73 -3.23
C HIS A 220 -16.06 -24.54 -3.73
N PHE A 221 -16.74 -23.55 -4.30
CA PHE A 221 -16.15 -22.29 -4.76
C PHE A 221 -15.47 -21.53 -3.59
N PHE A 222 -16.22 -21.27 -2.53
CA PHE A 222 -15.68 -20.48 -1.40
C PHE A 222 -14.59 -21.21 -0.64
N LYS A 223 -14.63 -22.55 -0.52
CA LYS A 223 -13.52 -23.33 0.05
C LYS A 223 -12.26 -23.26 -0.80
N THR A 224 -12.40 -23.34 -2.12
CA THR A 224 -11.26 -23.24 -3.03
C THR A 224 -10.65 -21.84 -3.01
N SER A 225 -11.50 -20.81 -3.07
CA SER A 225 -11.07 -19.41 -2.94
C SER A 225 -10.41 -19.12 -1.58
N LEU A 226 -10.97 -19.62 -0.49
CA LEU A 226 -10.41 -19.47 0.86
C LEU A 226 -9.00 -20.07 0.94
N ARG A 227 -8.81 -21.30 0.48
CA ARG A 227 -7.48 -21.94 0.48
C ARG A 227 -6.48 -21.17 -0.38
N PHE A 228 -6.91 -20.74 -1.55
CA PHE A 228 -6.08 -19.94 -2.45
C PHE A 228 -5.66 -18.63 -1.79
N GLY A 229 -6.61 -17.90 -1.19
CA GLY A 229 -6.35 -16.68 -0.47
C GLY A 229 -5.43 -16.87 0.76
N LEU A 230 -5.62 -17.95 1.53
CA LEU A 230 -4.77 -18.26 2.69
C LEU A 230 -3.33 -18.59 2.27
N TRP A 231 -3.12 -19.34 1.20
CA TRP A 231 -1.78 -19.61 0.69
C TRP A 231 -1.12 -18.33 0.18
N ALA A 232 -1.84 -17.51 -0.58
CA ALA A 232 -1.34 -16.20 -1.02
C ALA A 232 -0.97 -15.32 0.18
N SER A 233 -1.84 -15.22 1.19
CA SER A 233 -1.59 -14.43 2.40
C SER A 233 -0.32 -14.88 3.11
N LEU A 234 -0.13 -16.18 3.35
CA LEU A 234 1.02 -16.69 4.07
C LEU A 234 2.33 -16.50 3.30
N ILE A 235 2.33 -16.87 2.01
CA ILE A 235 3.54 -16.77 1.17
C ILE A 235 3.99 -15.32 1.05
N PHE A 236 3.05 -14.42 0.74
CA PHE A 236 3.39 -13.03 0.51
C PHE A 236 3.64 -12.23 1.80
N ALA A 237 3.06 -12.62 2.95
CA ALA A 237 3.43 -12.07 4.25
C ALA A 237 4.89 -12.41 4.62
N LEU A 238 5.28 -13.68 4.49
CA LEU A 238 6.67 -14.10 4.70
C LEU A 238 7.65 -13.38 3.77
N ALA A 239 7.30 -13.24 2.49
CA ALA A 239 8.12 -12.54 1.52
C ALA A 239 8.18 -11.03 1.79
N SER A 240 7.06 -10.42 2.20
CA SER A 240 6.98 -9.00 2.59
C SER A 240 7.85 -8.70 3.82
N ALA A 241 7.84 -9.57 4.83
CA ALA A 241 8.71 -9.44 6.00
C ALA A 241 10.20 -9.45 5.59
N GLY A 242 10.61 -10.37 4.72
CA GLY A 242 11.98 -10.41 4.20
C GLY A 242 12.37 -9.17 3.38
N ALA A 243 11.46 -8.67 2.53
CA ALA A 243 11.67 -7.44 1.79
C ALA A 243 11.72 -6.21 2.71
N GLY A 244 10.90 -6.19 3.78
CA GLY A 244 10.89 -5.15 4.82
C GLY A 244 12.19 -5.07 5.59
N ASP A 245 12.80 -6.21 5.90
CA ASP A 245 14.14 -6.26 6.51
C ASP A 245 15.20 -5.60 5.61
N LEU A 246 15.22 -5.96 4.30
CA LEU A 246 16.13 -5.34 3.34
C LEU A 246 15.90 -3.82 3.20
N GLN A 247 14.66 -3.35 3.30
CA GLN A 247 14.33 -1.93 3.29
C GLN A 247 14.80 -1.24 4.57
N THR A 248 14.65 -1.88 5.73
CA THR A 248 15.13 -1.36 7.02
C THR A 248 16.65 -1.17 7.01
N GLN A 249 17.41 -2.11 6.43
CA GLN A 249 18.86 -1.98 6.26
C GLN A 249 19.24 -0.74 5.42
N GLN A 250 18.44 -0.37 4.42
CA GLN A 250 18.66 0.85 3.64
C GLN A 250 18.31 2.12 4.45
N ILE A 251 17.22 2.08 5.21
CA ILE A 251 16.79 3.21 6.06
C ILE A 251 17.84 3.52 7.13
N ILE A 252 18.44 2.51 7.75
CA ILE A 252 19.52 2.70 8.74
C ILE A 252 20.68 3.53 8.17
N LYS A 253 21.02 3.31 6.89
CA LYS A 253 22.12 4.00 6.21
C LYS A 253 21.74 5.43 5.80
N ASP A 254 20.57 5.60 5.19
CA ASP A 254 20.18 6.84 4.52
C ASP A 254 19.46 7.81 5.46
N GLN A 255 18.69 7.29 6.40
CA GLN A 255 17.81 8.07 7.28
C GLN A 255 17.85 7.55 8.73
N PRO A 256 19.01 7.63 9.43
CA PRO A 256 19.16 7.10 10.77
C PRO A 256 18.19 7.69 11.80
N MET A 257 17.77 8.96 11.63
CA MET A 257 16.76 9.59 12.48
C MET A 257 15.40 8.88 12.36
N LYS A 258 14.99 8.50 11.15
CA LYS A 258 13.78 7.71 10.92
C LYS A 258 13.86 6.37 11.63
N PHE A 259 14.96 5.65 11.49
CA PHE A 259 15.17 4.36 12.15
C PHE A 259 15.13 4.49 13.66
N ALA A 260 15.91 5.41 14.25
CA ALA A 260 15.91 5.63 15.70
C ALA A 260 14.52 5.98 16.24
N ALA A 261 13.71 6.74 15.48
CA ALA A 261 12.36 7.07 15.88
C ALA A 261 11.36 5.91 15.75
N THR A 262 11.51 5.03 14.75
CA THR A 262 10.69 3.80 14.65
C THR A 262 10.99 2.82 15.79
N GLU A 263 12.20 2.88 16.35
CA GLU A 263 12.60 2.09 17.50
C GLU A 263 12.45 2.82 18.84
N GLY A 264 12.03 4.11 18.84
CA GLY A 264 11.81 4.89 20.05
C GLY A 264 13.07 5.31 20.80
N ILE A 265 14.24 5.26 20.15
CA ILE A 265 15.54 5.41 20.78
C ILE A 265 15.93 6.89 20.83
N TYR A 266 15.89 7.53 22.02
CA TYR A 266 16.40 8.88 22.20
C TYR A 266 17.89 8.92 22.49
N GLU A 267 18.40 8.06 23.36
CA GLU A 267 19.82 7.95 23.70
C GLU A 267 20.47 6.76 23.02
N ASP A 268 21.78 6.79 22.82
CA ASP A 268 22.52 5.69 22.20
C ASP A 268 22.35 4.40 23.03
N THR A 269 22.09 3.29 22.35
CA THR A 269 21.85 2.01 23.02
C THR A 269 23.16 1.40 23.52
N LYS A 270 23.04 0.48 24.49
CA LYS A 270 24.14 -0.44 24.85
C LYS A 270 24.41 -1.46 23.75
N ASP A 271 25.51 -2.13 23.79
CA ASP A 271 25.87 -3.29 22.96
C ASP A 271 25.75 -4.58 23.79
N PRO A 272 24.91 -5.56 23.44
CA PRO A 272 23.95 -5.55 22.32
C PRO A 272 22.71 -4.68 22.57
N ALA A 273 22.16 -4.07 21.49
CA ALA A 273 21.00 -3.20 21.55
C ALA A 273 19.72 -4.00 21.84
N PRO A 274 18.95 -3.63 22.88
CA PRO A 274 17.65 -4.25 23.15
C PRO A 274 16.59 -3.75 22.18
N TRP A 275 15.62 -4.58 21.84
CA TRP A 275 14.45 -4.19 21.08
C TRP A 275 13.27 -3.88 22.00
N THR A 276 12.75 -2.66 21.89
CA THR A 276 11.63 -2.20 22.71
C THR A 276 10.31 -2.58 22.08
N VAL A 277 9.52 -3.42 22.73
CA VAL A 277 8.18 -3.83 22.25
C VAL A 277 7.15 -2.73 22.49
N VAL A 278 7.17 -2.17 23.71
CA VAL A 278 6.25 -1.10 24.15
C VAL A 278 7.03 -0.09 25.01
N GLU A 279 6.74 1.19 24.82
CA GLU A 279 7.27 2.27 25.65
C GLU A 279 6.36 3.50 25.65
N LEU A 280 6.54 4.34 26.64
CA LEU A 280 5.90 5.65 26.76
C LEU A 280 6.90 6.72 26.28
N ILE A 281 6.58 7.32 25.14
CA ILE A 281 7.43 8.34 24.50
C ILE A 281 7.00 9.73 24.97
N ASP A 282 7.95 10.51 25.50
CA ASP A 282 7.82 11.94 25.79
C ASP A 282 8.56 12.76 24.73
N SER A 283 7.80 13.24 23.75
CA SER A 283 8.34 14.05 22.64
C SER A 283 8.75 15.48 23.08
N LYS A 284 8.30 15.96 24.25
CA LYS A 284 8.67 17.30 24.73
C LYS A 284 10.03 17.30 25.41
N ASN A 285 10.27 16.28 26.24
CA ASN A 285 11.53 16.13 26.99
C ASN A 285 12.55 15.29 26.26
N HIS A 286 12.24 14.77 25.07
CA HIS A 286 13.06 13.87 24.26
C HIS A 286 13.55 12.66 25.06
N THR A 287 12.62 12.00 25.75
CA THR A 287 12.87 10.80 26.58
C THR A 287 11.82 9.73 26.35
N ALA A 288 12.14 8.51 26.75
CA ALA A 288 11.20 7.39 26.76
C ALA A 288 11.30 6.61 28.08
N SER A 289 10.17 6.11 28.57
CA SER A 289 10.04 5.42 29.85
C SER A 289 9.08 4.23 29.75
N GLY A 290 8.98 3.43 30.80
CA GLY A 290 8.04 2.30 30.86
C GLY A 290 8.30 1.24 29.78
N LYS A 291 9.58 0.94 29.51
CA LYS A 291 10.01 0.07 28.40
C LYS A 291 9.82 -1.40 28.74
N ILE A 292 9.27 -2.15 27.79
CA ILE A 292 9.30 -3.61 27.75
C ILE A 292 10.29 -3.99 26.65
N GLU A 293 11.45 -4.53 27.02
CA GLU A 293 12.57 -4.76 26.13
C GLU A 293 12.94 -6.23 25.99
N LEU A 294 13.33 -6.65 24.79
CA LEU A 294 13.91 -7.93 24.48
C LEU A 294 15.42 -7.74 24.25
N PRO A 295 16.29 -8.29 25.13
CA PRO A 295 17.71 -8.04 25.05
C PRO A 295 18.34 -8.54 23.75
N GLY A 296 19.19 -7.72 23.11
CA GLY A 296 19.97 -8.06 21.92
C GLY A 296 19.19 -8.22 20.61
N VAL A 297 17.85 -8.19 20.64
CA VAL A 297 17.02 -8.43 19.46
C VAL A 297 17.18 -7.28 18.45
N LEU A 298 17.34 -6.03 18.88
CA LEU A 298 17.54 -4.92 17.97
C LEU A 298 18.88 -5.01 17.22
N SER A 299 19.95 -5.44 17.88
CA SER A 299 21.22 -5.71 17.18
C SER A 299 21.07 -6.78 16.10
N LEU A 300 20.30 -7.83 16.38
CA LEU A 300 20.01 -8.87 15.38
C LEU A 300 19.22 -8.31 14.21
N LEU A 301 18.19 -7.52 14.44
CA LEU A 301 17.36 -6.91 13.40
C LEU A 301 18.10 -5.83 12.59
N ALA A 302 18.94 -5.00 13.27
CA ALA A 302 19.65 -3.90 12.63
C ALA A 302 20.89 -4.34 11.86
N TYR A 303 21.61 -5.35 12.36
CA TYR A 303 22.94 -5.70 11.85
C TYR A 303 23.08 -7.17 11.46
N HIS A 304 22.07 -8.02 11.64
CA HIS A 304 22.10 -9.48 11.48
C HIS A 304 23.22 -10.13 12.37
N LYS A 305 23.47 -9.50 13.53
CA LYS A 305 24.48 -9.92 14.52
C LYS A 305 23.93 -9.72 15.92
N LEU A 306 24.41 -10.52 16.88
CA LEU A 306 24.04 -10.38 18.28
C LEU A 306 24.91 -9.33 19.02
N SER A 307 25.44 -8.36 18.27
CA SER A 307 26.27 -7.25 18.77
C SER A 307 26.06 -6.01 17.92
N GLY A 308 26.32 -4.85 18.47
CA GLY A 308 26.20 -3.55 17.85
C GLY A 308 25.22 -2.65 18.60
N SER A 309 25.60 -1.39 18.77
CA SER A 309 24.78 -0.33 19.35
C SER A 309 24.08 0.47 18.23
N VAL A 310 22.95 1.08 18.56
CA VAL A 310 22.19 1.97 17.66
C VAL A 310 22.26 3.39 18.22
N LYS A 311 22.56 4.36 17.35
CA LYS A 311 22.53 5.78 17.72
C LYS A 311 21.13 6.24 18.04
N GLY A 312 21.00 7.02 19.12
CA GLY A 312 19.75 7.65 19.50
C GLY A 312 19.45 8.94 18.74
N MET A 313 18.19 9.34 18.75
CA MET A 313 17.74 10.58 18.07
C MET A 313 18.48 11.82 18.57
N ASN A 314 18.88 11.88 19.87
CA ASN A 314 19.58 13.03 20.43
C ASN A 314 20.99 13.20 19.83
N THR A 315 21.72 12.10 19.63
CA THR A 315 23.03 12.09 18.96
C THR A 315 22.88 12.45 17.48
N ILE A 316 21.92 11.82 16.78
CA ILE A 316 21.67 12.07 15.36
C ILE A 316 21.22 13.51 15.12
N ASN A 317 20.41 14.11 16.02
CA ASN A 317 19.98 15.51 15.90
C ASN A 317 21.18 16.46 15.92
N LYS A 318 22.16 16.21 16.81
CA LYS A 318 23.42 17.00 16.84
C LYS A 318 24.20 16.87 15.54
N GLU A 319 24.29 15.67 14.97
CA GLU A 319 24.95 15.42 13.68
C GLU A 319 24.24 16.17 12.53
N LEU A 320 22.89 16.17 12.53
CA LEU A 320 22.10 16.89 11.52
C LEU A 320 22.25 18.42 11.64
N HIS A 321 22.29 18.97 12.87
CA HIS A 321 22.60 20.37 13.09
C HIS A 321 23.98 20.73 12.55
N ALA A 322 25.02 19.96 12.87
CA ALA A 322 26.36 20.19 12.36
C ALA A 322 26.42 20.18 10.81
N LYS A 323 25.59 19.35 10.17
CA LYS A 323 25.54 19.20 8.71
C LYS A 323 24.73 20.29 8.02
N TYR A 324 23.60 20.69 8.58
CA TYR A 324 22.57 21.43 7.85
C TYR A 324 22.30 22.86 8.36
N ASP A 325 22.76 23.27 9.54
CA ASP A 325 22.48 24.57 10.10
C ASP A 325 22.98 25.76 9.24
N LYS A 326 24.06 25.57 8.50
CA LYS A 326 24.55 26.57 7.54
C LYS A 326 23.56 26.84 6.41
N LYS A 327 22.72 25.86 6.06
CA LYS A 327 21.79 25.95 4.93
C LYS A 327 20.38 26.33 5.40
N PHE A 328 19.91 25.79 6.52
CA PHE A 328 18.51 25.89 6.95
C PHE A 328 18.31 26.68 8.25
N GLY A 329 19.39 27.15 8.86
CA GLY A 329 19.35 27.89 10.13
C GLY A 329 19.44 26.98 11.35
N LYS A 330 19.86 27.57 12.48
CA LYS A 330 20.08 26.84 13.75
C LYS A 330 18.80 26.45 14.48
N ASP A 331 17.67 27.09 14.14
CA ASP A 331 16.38 26.87 14.79
C ASP A 331 15.59 25.72 14.18
N MET A 332 16.15 25.04 13.17
CA MET A 332 15.50 23.91 12.51
C MET A 332 15.40 22.72 13.46
N ASN A 333 14.21 22.17 13.60
CA ASN A 333 13.99 20.95 14.37
C ASN A 333 14.09 19.71 13.45
N TYR A 334 15.09 18.87 13.66
CA TYR A 334 15.34 17.67 12.85
C TYR A 334 14.72 16.40 13.45
N TYR A 335 14.09 16.48 14.63
CA TYR A 335 13.35 15.33 15.15
C TYR A 335 12.13 15.03 14.29
N VAL A 336 11.97 13.76 13.92
CA VAL A 336 10.75 13.26 13.31
C VAL A 336 9.72 12.93 14.40
N PRO A 337 8.40 12.84 14.13
CA PRO A 337 7.40 12.55 15.17
C PRO A 337 7.51 11.10 15.70
N PRO A 338 8.20 10.87 16.83
CA PRO A 338 8.57 9.52 17.24
C PRO A 338 7.38 8.67 17.70
N LYS A 339 6.37 9.26 18.34
CA LYS A 339 5.14 8.55 18.72
C LYS A 339 4.46 7.91 17.51
N THR A 340 4.32 8.69 16.43
CA THR A 340 3.70 8.21 15.19
C THR A 340 4.52 7.10 14.57
N LEU A 341 5.83 7.26 14.45
CA LEU A 341 6.69 6.27 13.82
C LEU A 341 6.77 4.97 14.62
N PHE A 342 6.98 5.06 15.92
CA PHE A 342 7.07 3.92 16.82
C PHE A 342 5.82 3.05 16.74
N TRP A 343 4.64 3.63 16.96
CA TRP A 343 3.39 2.88 16.95
C TRP A 343 2.99 2.39 15.56
N SER A 344 3.25 3.18 14.51
CA SER A 344 3.01 2.75 13.14
C SER A 344 3.84 1.52 12.78
N PHE A 345 5.10 1.47 13.19
CA PHE A 345 5.96 0.32 12.95
C PHE A 345 5.48 -0.93 13.70
N ARG A 346 5.11 -0.80 14.99
CA ARG A 346 4.55 -1.92 15.78
C ARG A 346 3.22 -2.42 15.22
N VAL A 347 2.33 -1.52 14.80
CA VAL A 347 1.07 -1.88 14.15
C VAL A 347 1.31 -2.62 12.84
N MET A 348 2.18 -2.10 11.97
CA MET A 348 2.49 -2.71 10.68
C MET A 348 3.06 -4.13 10.85
N THR A 349 4.11 -4.27 11.64
CA THR A 349 4.78 -5.57 11.86
C THR A 349 3.93 -6.55 12.67
N GLY A 350 3.18 -6.06 13.65
CA GLY A 350 2.24 -6.87 14.43
C GLY A 350 1.09 -7.42 13.61
N ILE A 351 0.55 -6.63 12.68
CA ILE A 351 -0.49 -7.08 11.74
C ILE A 351 0.10 -8.13 10.77
N ASP A 352 1.31 -7.93 10.25
CA ASP A 352 1.94 -8.91 9.36
C ASP A 352 2.11 -10.27 10.06
N ALA A 353 2.61 -10.27 11.30
CA ALA A 353 2.70 -11.47 12.14
C ALA A 353 1.33 -12.11 12.42
N LEU A 354 0.30 -11.30 12.68
CA LEU A 354 -1.08 -11.78 12.86
C LEU A 354 -1.60 -12.45 11.59
N ILE A 355 -1.38 -11.86 10.42
CA ILE A 355 -1.79 -12.44 9.13
C ILE A 355 -1.10 -13.79 8.91
N MET A 356 0.21 -13.89 9.16
CA MET A 356 0.94 -15.15 9.06
C MET A 356 0.32 -16.23 9.96
N LEU A 357 0.05 -15.90 11.22
CA LEU A 357 -0.56 -16.82 12.19
C LEU A 357 -1.95 -17.27 11.76
N VAL A 358 -2.82 -16.31 11.41
CA VAL A 358 -4.22 -16.60 11.03
C VAL A 358 -4.28 -17.38 9.71
N ALA A 359 -3.43 -17.05 8.75
CA ALA A 359 -3.34 -17.79 7.50
C ALA A 359 -2.84 -19.22 7.72
N PHE A 360 -1.80 -19.40 8.53
CA PHE A 360 -1.27 -20.72 8.87
C PHE A 360 -2.31 -21.61 9.57
N VAL A 361 -2.97 -21.09 10.60
CA VAL A 361 -4.03 -21.80 11.33
C VAL A 361 -5.23 -22.10 10.41
N GLY A 362 -5.64 -21.14 9.57
CA GLY A 362 -6.69 -21.33 8.58
C GLY A 362 -6.38 -22.46 7.58
N LEU A 363 -5.12 -22.56 7.13
CA LEU A 363 -4.65 -23.63 6.27
C LEU A 363 -4.71 -25.01 6.97
N ILE A 364 -4.42 -25.09 8.27
CA ILE A 364 -4.54 -26.33 9.03
C ILE A 364 -5.99 -26.82 9.03
N PHE A 365 -6.97 -25.95 9.29
CA PHE A 365 -8.39 -26.31 9.32
C PHE A 365 -8.97 -26.59 7.93
N SER A 366 -8.38 -26.00 6.88
CA SER A 366 -8.86 -26.15 5.48
C SER A 366 -8.12 -27.21 4.66
N ARG A 367 -7.38 -28.15 5.29
CA ARG A 367 -6.61 -29.20 4.58
C ARG A 367 -7.53 -30.10 3.75
N LYS A 368 -7.16 -30.39 2.48
CA LYS A 368 -7.96 -31.19 1.55
C LYS A 368 -8.38 -32.57 2.10
N LYS A 369 -7.47 -33.24 2.86
CA LYS A 369 -7.74 -34.59 3.42
C LYS A 369 -8.61 -34.55 4.69
N LYS A 370 -8.65 -33.44 5.43
CA LYS A 370 -9.37 -33.28 6.69
C LYS A 370 -9.89 -31.86 6.79
N ASP A 371 -10.83 -31.51 5.91
CA ASP A 371 -11.42 -30.16 5.86
C ASP A 371 -12.46 -30.02 6.96
N THR A 372 -12.10 -29.28 8.00
CA THR A 372 -12.96 -29.00 9.15
C THR A 372 -13.33 -27.53 9.26
N ILE A 373 -12.97 -26.70 8.27
CA ILE A 373 -13.11 -25.24 8.35
C ILE A 373 -14.58 -24.80 8.58
N GLU A 374 -15.55 -25.47 7.95
CA GLU A 374 -16.98 -25.13 8.13
C GLU A 374 -17.52 -25.45 9.54
N SER A 375 -16.92 -26.42 10.24
CA SER A 375 -17.27 -26.74 11.64
C SER A 375 -16.67 -25.72 12.62
N HIS A 376 -15.61 -25.00 12.23
CA HIS A 376 -14.95 -24.00 13.06
C HIS A 376 -15.41 -22.58 12.71
N LYS A 377 -16.69 -22.28 12.97
CA LYS A 377 -17.30 -20.96 12.66
C LYS A 377 -16.50 -19.78 13.22
N TRP A 378 -15.92 -19.94 14.41
CA TRP A 378 -15.09 -18.89 15.02
C TRP A 378 -13.91 -18.50 14.12
N MET A 379 -13.27 -19.49 13.46
CA MET A 379 -12.15 -19.24 12.56
C MET A 379 -12.62 -18.50 11.30
N LEU A 380 -13.80 -18.84 10.77
CA LEU A 380 -14.38 -18.09 9.64
C LEU A 380 -14.71 -16.65 10.02
N VAL A 381 -15.18 -16.40 11.22
CA VAL A 381 -15.42 -15.03 11.74
C VAL A 381 -14.11 -14.27 11.87
N VAL A 382 -13.06 -14.89 12.45
CA VAL A 382 -11.73 -14.28 12.57
C VAL A 382 -11.19 -13.91 11.20
N LEU A 383 -11.23 -14.81 10.22
CA LEU A 383 -10.81 -14.54 8.85
C LEU A 383 -11.62 -13.41 8.22
N GLY A 384 -12.94 -13.41 8.42
CA GLY A 384 -13.83 -12.36 7.93
C GLY A 384 -13.53 -10.98 8.52
N ILE A 385 -13.09 -10.88 9.77
CA ILE A 385 -12.66 -9.63 10.40
C ILE A 385 -11.28 -9.24 9.92
N CYS A 386 -10.36 -10.21 9.78
CA CYS A 386 -8.99 -9.98 9.34
C CYS A 386 -8.88 -9.36 7.94
N LEU A 387 -9.93 -9.41 7.10
CA LEU A 387 -9.90 -8.77 5.77
C LEU A 387 -9.57 -7.26 5.82
N TRP A 388 -9.81 -6.59 6.96
CA TRP A 388 -9.57 -5.15 7.10
C TRP A 388 -8.16 -4.79 7.58
N VAL A 389 -7.45 -5.71 8.23
CA VAL A 389 -6.18 -5.39 8.89
C VAL A 389 -5.04 -5.04 7.92
N PRO A 390 -4.92 -5.60 6.69
CA PRO A 390 -3.87 -5.21 5.76
C PRO A 390 -3.93 -3.73 5.37
N PHE A 391 -5.13 -3.15 5.27
CA PHE A 391 -5.30 -1.73 4.94
C PHE A 391 -4.74 -0.82 6.05
N ILE A 392 -4.91 -1.24 7.32
CA ILE A 392 -4.33 -0.54 8.47
C ILE A 392 -2.80 -0.63 8.42
N ALA A 393 -2.25 -1.82 8.12
CA ALA A 393 -0.80 -2.02 8.02
C ALA A 393 -0.19 -1.18 6.88
N ASN A 394 -0.83 -1.15 5.71
CA ASN A 394 -0.39 -0.33 4.57
C ASN A 394 -0.38 1.17 4.92
N SER A 395 -1.43 1.66 5.60
CA SER A 395 -1.48 3.06 6.07
C SER A 395 -0.39 3.37 7.09
N ALA A 396 -0.13 2.45 8.04
CA ALA A 396 0.94 2.58 9.01
C ALA A 396 2.32 2.62 8.34
N GLY A 397 2.57 1.79 7.31
CA GLY A 397 3.79 1.83 6.51
C GLY A 397 4.00 3.18 5.82
N TRP A 398 2.94 3.78 5.27
CA TRP A 398 3.01 5.12 4.68
C TRP A 398 3.30 6.20 5.73
N PHE A 399 2.73 6.11 6.93
CA PHE A 399 3.05 7.04 8.01
C PHE A 399 4.54 6.99 8.37
N ILE A 400 5.15 5.79 8.42
CA ILE A 400 6.59 5.67 8.64
C ILE A 400 7.35 6.35 7.50
N THR A 401 6.96 6.12 6.26
CA THR A 401 7.63 6.66 5.08
C THR A 401 7.60 8.19 5.06
N GLU A 402 6.42 8.78 5.20
CA GLU A 402 6.22 10.22 5.02
C GLU A 402 6.56 11.04 6.28
N PHE A 403 6.11 10.62 7.47
CA PHE A 403 6.45 11.33 8.70
C PHE A 403 7.91 11.10 9.11
N GLY A 404 8.50 9.98 8.70
CA GLY A 404 9.92 9.69 8.96
C GLY A 404 10.91 10.52 8.14
N ARG A 405 10.44 11.29 7.16
CA ARG A 405 11.24 12.22 6.36
C ARG A 405 11.26 13.64 6.93
N TYR A 406 10.40 13.95 7.91
CA TYR A 406 10.34 15.28 8.51
C TYR A 406 11.73 15.79 8.99
N PRO A 407 12.05 17.10 8.84
CA PRO A 407 11.24 18.20 8.32
C PRO A 407 11.26 18.34 6.78
N TRP A 408 11.85 17.38 6.08
CA TRP A 408 12.08 17.45 4.65
C TRP A 408 10.88 16.97 3.83
N ILE A 409 10.62 17.64 2.70
CA ILE A 409 9.83 17.05 1.61
C ILE A 409 10.76 16.31 0.63
N VAL A 410 11.98 16.84 0.41
CA VAL A 410 13.10 16.15 -0.26
C VAL A 410 14.27 16.13 0.70
N TYR A 411 14.71 14.98 1.13
CA TYR A 411 15.63 14.78 2.24
C TYR A 411 16.93 15.59 2.09
N GLY A 412 17.20 16.47 3.05
CA GLY A 412 18.38 17.35 3.07
C GLY A 412 18.41 18.48 2.02
N LEU A 413 17.39 18.58 1.17
CA LEU A 413 17.37 19.55 0.07
C LEU A 413 16.28 20.60 0.20
N PHE A 414 15.06 20.22 0.54
CA PHE A 414 13.89 21.10 0.55
C PHE A 414 12.96 20.77 1.72
N THR A 415 12.49 21.80 2.43
CA THR A 415 11.64 21.58 3.61
C THR A 415 10.16 21.50 3.25
N ILE A 416 9.36 20.93 4.15
CA ILE A 416 7.90 20.87 3.97
C ILE A 416 7.30 22.29 4.03
N ALA A 417 7.84 23.16 4.86
CA ALA A 417 7.33 24.52 5.00
C ALA A 417 7.49 25.36 3.72
N ASP A 418 8.62 25.17 3.02
CA ASP A 418 8.92 25.87 1.77
C ASP A 418 8.17 25.31 0.55
N ALA A 419 7.60 24.14 0.68
CA ALA A 419 7.00 23.38 -0.42
C ALA A 419 5.55 23.75 -0.73
N VAL A 420 4.86 24.38 0.23
CA VAL A 420 3.43 24.71 0.15
C VAL A 420 3.20 25.86 -0.84
N SER A 421 2.09 25.81 -1.56
CA SER A 421 1.69 26.83 -2.53
C SER A 421 1.43 28.17 -1.83
N PRO A 422 2.01 29.28 -2.30
CA PRO A 422 1.83 30.61 -1.70
C PRO A 422 0.41 31.14 -1.86
N THR A 423 -0.36 30.62 -2.82
CA THR A 423 -1.76 30.97 -3.08
C THR A 423 -2.75 30.22 -2.19
N SER A 424 -2.29 29.25 -1.41
CA SER A 424 -3.15 28.47 -0.51
C SER A 424 -3.62 29.34 0.67
N THR A 425 -4.90 29.23 1.01
CA THR A 425 -5.50 29.87 2.18
C THR A 425 -6.10 28.82 3.12
N VAL A 426 -6.29 29.17 4.39
CA VAL A 426 -6.96 28.27 5.35
C VAL A 426 -8.37 27.91 4.87
N GLY A 427 -9.11 28.87 4.29
CA GLY A 427 -10.46 28.65 3.78
C GLY A 427 -10.52 27.69 2.61
N THR A 428 -9.66 27.87 1.60
CA THR A 428 -9.60 26.98 0.43
C THR A 428 -9.18 25.55 0.82
N LEU A 429 -8.23 25.41 1.74
CA LEU A 429 -7.78 24.12 2.24
C LEU A 429 -8.84 23.42 3.09
N LEU A 430 -9.57 24.12 3.95
CA LEU A 430 -10.68 23.53 4.69
C LEU A 430 -11.79 23.04 3.76
N PHE A 431 -12.17 23.86 2.78
CA PHE A 431 -13.17 23.49 1.78
C PHE A 431 -12.76 22.23 1.02
N SER A 432 -11.56 22.20 0.45
CA SER A 432 -11.07 21.07 -0.32
C SER A 432 -10.88 19.81 0.55
N ASN A 433 -10.46 19.93 1.80
CA ASN A 433 -10.39 18.81 2.75
C ASN A 433 -11.76 18.17 2.98
N ILE A 434 -12.81 18.98 3.18
CA ILE A 434 -14.18 18.49 3.36
C ILE A 434 -14.67 17.80 2.09
N VAL A 435 -14.49 18.43 0.93
CA VAL A 435 -14.94 17.88 -0.36
C VAL A 435 -14.27 16.54 -0.63
N TYR A 436 -12.95 16.43 -0.48
CA TYR A 436 -12.24 15.18 -0.72
C TYR A 436 -12.61 14.10 0.30
N PHE A 437 -12.77 14.46 1.58
CA PHE A 437 -13.20 13.50 2.58
C PHE A 437 -14.57 12.90 2.24
N LEU A 438 -15.54 13.73 1.86
CA LEU A 438 -16.88 13.28 1.47
C LEU A 438 -16.82 12.42 0.20
N LEU A 439 -16.07 12.85 -0.81
CA LEU A 439 -15.93 12.11 -2.07
C LEU A 439 -15.32 10.72 -1.82
N PHE A 440 -14.21 10.65 -1.12
CA PHE A 440 -13.54 9.38 -0.84
C PHE A 440 -14.37 8.47 0.07
N THR A 441 -15.09 9.03 1.04
CA THR A 441 -16.02 8.26 1.87
C THR A 441 -17.14 7.66 1.01
N LEU A 442 -17.68 8.43 0.06
CA LEU A 442 -18.66 7.93 -0.89
C LEU A 442 -18.09 6.79 -1.76
N LEU A 443 -16.91 6.98 -2.34
CA LEU A 443 -16.26 5.95 -3.18
C LEU A 443 -15.96 4.68 -2.37
N GLY A 444 -15.45 4.82 -1.15
CA GLY A 444 -15.24 3.69 -0.23
C GLY A 444 -16.55 2.99 0.12
N GLY A 445 -17.61 3.75 0.39
CA GLY A 445 -18.95 3.22 0.65
C GLY A 445 -19.51 2.43 -0.54
N VAL A 446 -19.36 2.95 -1.76
CA VAL A 446 -19.75 2.26 -3.00
C VAL A 446 -18.97 0.95 -3.15
N MET A 447 -17.66 0.95 -2.90
CA MET A 447 -16.84 -0.26 -2.97
C MET A 447 -17.31 -1.33 -1.98
N ILE A 448 -17.54 -0.96 -0.73
CA ILE A 448 -18.01 -1.88 0.32
C ILE A 448 -19.40 -2.42 -0.04
N TRP A 449 -20.30 -1.56 -0.48
CA TRP A 449 -21.64 -1.95 -0.93
C TRP A 449 -21.57 -2.94 -2.08
N TYR A 450 -20.75 -2.66 -3.10
CA TYR A 450 -20.59 -3.55 -4.25
C TYR A 450 -19.97 -4.92 -3.87
N CYS A 451 -18.94 -4.93 -3.04
CA CYS A 451 -18.36 -6.16 -2.52
C CYS A 451 -19.40 -7.00 -1.76
N ARG A 452 -20.21 -6.33 -0.91
CA ARG A 452 -21.31 -6.98 -0.18
C ARG A 452 -22.38 -7.54 -1.12
N GLN A 453 -22.76 -6.79 -2.14
CA GLN A 453 -23.74 -7.21 -3.14
C GLN A 453 -23.22 -8.38 -3.97
N THR A 454 -21.98 -8.32 -4.47
CA THR A 454 -21.32 -9.40 -5.21
C THR A 454 -21.25 -10.67 -4.38
N LEU A 455 -20.88 -10.53 -3.10
CA LEU A 455 -20.88 -11.66 -2.17
C LEU A 455 -22.30 -12.21 -1.93
N HIS A 456 -23.32 -11.33 -1.85
CA HIS A 456 -24.72 -11.72 -1.65
C HIS A 456 -25.27 -12.49 -2.85
N HIS A 457 -25.03 -12.06 -4.06
CA HIS A 457 -25.47 -12.72 -5.27
C HIS A 457 -24.76 -14.09 -5.46
N GLY A 458 -23.47 -14.17 -5.09
CA GLY A 458 -22.65 -15.36 -5.21
C GLY A 458 -22.03 -15.53 -6.59
N PRO A 459 -21.22 -16.59 -6.77
CA PRO A 459 -20.43 -16.78 -7.99
C PRO A 459 -21.24 -17.17 -9.23
N TYR A 460 -22.45 -17.72 -9.06
CA TYR A 460 -23.26 -18.31 -10.15
C TYR A 460 -24.51 -17.50 -10.50
N PHE A 461 -24.63 -16.28 -10.01
CA PHE A 461 -25.83 -15.46 -10.20
C PHE A 461 -26.14 -15.16 -11.66
N GLU A 462 -25.14 -14.80 -12.47
CA GLU A 462 -25.34 -14.46 -13.88
C GLU A 462 -25.76 -15.65 -14.73
N GLU A 463 -25.27 -16.85 -14.44
CA GLU A 463 -25.74 -18.07 -15.13
C GLU A 463 -27.20 -18.39 -14.81
N ALA A 464 -27.63 -18.11 -13.59
CA ALA A 464 -29.02 -18.30 -13.17
C ALA A 464 -29.95 -17.27 -13.81
N ASP A 465 -29.52 -16.00 -13.88
CA ASP A 465 -30.29 -14.91 -14.48
C ASP A 465 -30.39 -15.04 -16.00
N ALA A 466 -29.30 -15.44 -16.67
CA ALA A 466 -29.31 -15.74 -18.10
C ALA A 466 -30.23 -16.90 -18.48
N LYS A 467 -30.39 -17.90 -17.59
CA LYS A 467 -31.35 -18.99 -17.79
C LYS A 467 -32.81 -18.59 -17.55
N GLN A 468 -33.05 -17.56 -16.72
CA GLN A 468 -34.39 -17.03 -16.45
C GLN A 468 -34.84 -16.01 -17.51
N ASN A 469 -33.91 -15.23 -18.06
CA ASN A 469 -34.16 -14.24 -19.12
C ASN A 469 -33.95 -14.89 -20.50
N VAL A 470 -34.61 -15.99 -20.78
CA VAL A 470 -34.75 -16.47 -22.16
C VAL A 470 -35.55 -15.44 -22.91
N ASP A 471 -34.94 -14.81 -23.92
CA ASP A 471 -35.62 -13.87 -24.82
C ASP A 471 -36.88 -14.56 -25.37
N PRO A 472 -38.09 -14.08 -25.03
CA PRO A 472 -39.34 -14.72 -25.51
C PRO A 472 -39.46 -14.63 -27.03
N PHE A 473 -38.58 -13.88 -27.71
CA PHE A 473 -38.50 -13.78 -29.18
C PHE A 473 -37.30 -14.54 -29.79
N ALA A 474 -36.51 -15.26 -28.99
CA ALA A 474 -35.45 -16.12 -29.52
C ALA A 474 -36.04 -17.19 -30.42
N LYS A 475 -35.42 -17.44 -31.57
CA LYS A 475 -35.92 -18.41 -32.59
C LYS A 475 -36.22 -19.81 -32.03
N GLU A 476 -35.61 -20.15 -30.90
CA GLU A 476 -35.83 -21.42 -30.16
C GLU A 476 -37.18 -21.46 -29.40
N ALA A 477 -37.81 -20.29 -29.14
CA ALA A 477 -39.12 -20.22 -28.50
C ALA A 477 -40.28 -20.56 -29.47
N PHE A 478 -40.02 -20.58 -30.75
CA PHE A 478 -41.03 -20.85 -31.81
C PHE A 478 -40.90 -22.24 -32.48
N GLY A 479 -40.37 -23.21 -31.80
CA GLY A 479 -40.43 -24.63 -32.15
C GLY A 479 -40.37 -24.93 -33.66
N GLN A 480 -39.18 -24.96 -34.26
CA GLN A 480 -38.89 -25.69 -35.50
C GLN A 480 -37.63 -26.53 -35.32
#